data_22d8d8efa3fe04b98637ac0d0a7d58cd
#
_entry.id   22d8d8efa3fe04b98637ac0d0a7d58cd
#
_cell.length_a   1.000
_cell.length_b   1.000
_cell.length_c   1.000
_cell.angle_alpha   90.00
_cell.angle_beta   90.00
_cell.angle_gamma   90.00
#
_symmetry.space_group_name_H-M   'P 1'
#
loop_
_entity.id
_entity.type
_entity.pdbx_description
1 polymer ?
#
loop_
_entity_poly.entity_id
_entity_poly.type
_entity_poly.pdbx_seq_one_letter_code
_entity_poly.pdbx_strand_id
1 'polypeptide(L)'
;MHTATIIEKLRVAEIDMAILSTPLDDPKILEVPLYYERFVAYISPSEPIYERMELSATDMPLDKLWMLEEGHCLRNQVFNFCHEKPIQSSTYEAGSIGTLVKIVDLNGGYTVIPELHVDLLDDEQKKNLRQIVQPEATREISIVIRHDFVREGILNAVAECIKQIIPSHMLDARLKKFAIRL
;
A
#
# COMPACT_ATOMS: atom_id res chain seq x y z
N MET A 1 4.84 0.58 -13.12
CA MET A 1 5.71 -0.61 -13.39
C MET A 1 5.43 -1.62 -12.29
N HIS A 2 5.26 -2.90 -12.65
CA HIS A 2 4.97 -3.96 -11.67
C HIS A 2 6.22 -4.31 -10.83
N THR A 3 6.02 -4.71 -9.58
CA THR A 3 7.10 -5.05 -8.64
C THR A 3 8.06 -6.11 -9.19
N ALA A 4 7.53 -7.17 -9.81
CA ALA A 4 8.36 -8.22 -10.41
C ALA A 4 9.31 -7.67 -11.50
N THR A 5 8.83 -6.75 -12.34
CA THR A 5 9.65 -6.10 -13.36
C THR A 5 10.77 -5.24 -12.76
N ILE A 6 10.47 -4.54 -11.65
CA ILE A 6 11.46 -3.72 -10.94
C ILE A 6 12.56 -4.60 -10.35
N ILE A 7 12.17 -5.71 -9.70
CA ILE A 7 13.11 -6.67 -9.12
C ILE A 7 14.03 -7.25 -10.21
N GLU A 8 13.46 -7.62 -11.36
CA GLU A 8 14.28 -8.16 -12.45
C GLU A 8 15.27 -7.12 -12.98
N LYS A 9 14.85 -5.87 -13.14
CA LYS A 9 15.75 -4.77 -13.56
C LYS A 9 16.85 -4.49 -12.53
N LEU A 10 16.56 -4.60 -11.23
CA LEU A 10 17.58 -4.55 -10.18
C LEU A 10 18.58 -5.69 -10.33
N ARG A 11 18.12 -6.93 -10.51
CA ARG A 11 18.97 -8.11 -10.63
C ARG A 11 19.96 -8.02 -11.78
N VAL A 12 19.56 -7.45 -12.91
CA VAL A 12 20.41 -7.28 -14.10
C VAL A 12 21.14 -5.93 -14.14
N ALA A 13 21.09 -5.16 -13.06
CA ALA A 13 21.72 -3.82 -12.95
C ALA A 13 21.23 -2.79 -14.00
N GLU A 14 20.04 -2.95 -14.53
CA GLU A 14 19.42 -1.93 -15.39
C GLU A 14 18.99 -0.71 -14.56
N ILE A 15 18.64 -0.91 -13.30
CA ILE A 15 18.43 0.14 -12.31
C ILE A 15 19.28 -0.12 -11.07
N ASP A 16 19.70 0.94 -10.39
CA ASP A 16 20.57 0.88 -9.21
C ASP A 16 19.79 0.64 -7.91
N MET A 17 18.64 1.28 -7.75
CA MET A 17 17.76 1.19 -6.59
C MET A 17 16.31 1.42 -6.96
N ALA A 18 15.39 0.97 -6.10
CA ALA A 18 13.98 1.27 -6.21
C ALA A 18 13.36 1.48 -4.83
N ILE A 19 12.16 2.09 -4.78
CA ILE A 19 11.36 2.23 -3.58
C ILE A 19 10.16 1.30 -3.74
N LEU A 20 10.06 0.31 -2.87
CA LEU A 20 9.03 -0.72 -2.91
C LEU A 20 8.46 -1.00 -1.53
N SER A 21 7.30 -1.62 -1.52
CA SER A 21 6.76 -2.25 -0.31
C SER A 21 7.52 -3.54 -0.02
N THR A 22 7.89 -3.77 1.22
CA THR A 22 8.65 -4.93 1.69
C THR A 22 7.90 -5.67 2.81
N PRO A 23 8.26 -6.92 3.14
CA PRO A 23 9.39 -7.71 2.63
C PRO A 23 9.15 -8.29 1.22
N LEU A 24 10.22 -8.50 0.46
CA LEU A 24 10.19 -9.14 -0.87
C LEU A 24 10.60 -10.62 -0.83
N ASP A 25 11.20 -11.05 0.28
CA ASP A 25 11.73 -12.42 0.49
C ASP A 25 12.72 -12.87 -0.61
N ASP A 26 13.51 -11.92 -1.15
CA ASP A 26 14.54 -12.18 -2.18
C ASP A 26 15.95 -12.06 -1.59
N PRO A 27 16.73 -13.16 -1.49
CA PRO A 27 18.06 -13.15 -0.86
C PRO A 27 19.10 -12.32 -1.64
N LYS A 28 18.84 -11.93 -2.90
CA LYS A 28 19.74 -11.10 -3.72
C LYS A 28 19.46 -9.61 -3.56
N ILE A 29 18.39 -9.26 -2.88
CA ILE A 29 17.95 -7.89 -2.66
C ILE A 29 18.15 -7.53 -1.20
N LEU A 30 18.79 -6.39 -0.94
CA LEU A 30 18.83 -5.76 0.36
C LEU A 30 17.69 -4.76 0.47
N GLU A 31 16.99 -4.80 1.59
CA GLU A 31 15.89 -3.93 1.93
C GLU A 31 16.34 -2.97 3.03
N VAL A 32 16.26 -1.66 2.75
CA VAL A 32 16.58 -0.60 3.71
C VAL A 32 15.30 0.11 4.08
N PRO A 33 14.69 -0.18 5.24
CA PRO A 33 13.43 0.41 5.66
C PRO A 33 13.50 1.93 5.73
N LEU A 34 12.51 2.60 5.15
CA LEU A 34 12.37 4.06 5.14
C LEU A 34 11.28 4.51 6.10
N TYR A 35 10.06 4.01 5.92
CA TYR A 35 8.90 4.40 6.71
C TYR A 35 7.82 3.31 6.70
N TYR A 36 6.85 3.47 7.58
CA TYR A 36 5.67 2.61 7.70
C TYR A 36 4.43 3.43 7.41
N GLU A 37 3.60 2.96 6.50
CA GLU A 37 2.42 3.65 6.01
C GLU A 37 1.17 2.86 6.36
N ARG A 38 0.17 3.53 6.95
CA ARG A 38 -1.12 2.92 7.25
C ARG A 38 -1.97 2.78 6.02
N PHE A 39 -2.91 1.86 6.10
CA PHE A 39 -4.01 1.75 5.15
C PHE A 39 -5.25 2.43 5.72
N VAL A 40 -6.02 3.06 4.83
CA VAL A 40 -7.33 3.63 5.12
C VAL A 40 -8.35 3.09 4.14
N ALA A 41 -9.58 2.89 4.59
CA ALA A 41 -10.68 2.51 3.71
C ALA A 41 -11.29 3.77 3.07
N TYR A 42 -11.52 3.72 1.77
CA TYR A 42 -12.29 4.70 1.02
C TYR A 42 -13.62 4.10 0.63
N ILE A 43 -14.73 4.64 1.13
CA ILE A 43 -16.04 3.98 1.12
C ILE A 43 -17.07 4.90 0.52
N SER A 44 -17.86 4.38 -0.42
CA SER A 44 -19.00 5.11 -0.97
C SER A 44 -20.07 5.37 0.11
N PRO A 45 -20.69 6.57 0.12
CA PRO A 45 -21.82 6.87 1.00
C PRO A 45 -23.03 5.93 0.84
N SER A 46 -23.11 5.18 -0.26
CA SER A 46 -24.17 4.20 -0.50
C SER A 46 -24.02 2.89 0.28
N GLU A 47 -22.84 2.66 0.89
CA GLU A 47 -22.55 1.41 1.58
C GLU A 47 -22.95 1.46 3.07
N PRO A 48 -23.56 0.39 3.62
CA PRO A 48 -23.96 0.36 5.03
C PRO A 48 -22.83 0.58 6.01
N ILE A 49 -21.59 0.18 5.65
CA ILE A 49 -20.39 0.36 6.47
C ILE A 49 -19.92 1.83 6.52
N TYR A 50 -20.45 2.70 5.69
CA TYR A 50 -20.09 4.12 5.64
C TYR A 50 -20.36 4.87 6.95
N GLU A 51 -21.43 4.47 7.68
CA GLU A 51 -21.80 5.11 8.96
C GLU A 51 -20.81 4.83 10.10
N ARG A 52 -19.92 3.86 9.92
CA ARG A 52 -18.89 3.54 10.91
C ARG A 52 -17.68 4.42 10.71
N MET A 53 -17.19 5.03 11.77
CA MET A 53 -15.96 5.86 11.73
C MET A 53 -14.69 5.02 11.76
N GLU A 54 -14.77 3.82 12.36
CA GLU A 54 -13.67 2.86 12.48
C GLU A 54 -14.15 1.48 11.99
N LEU A 55 -13.27 0.78 11.32
CA LEU A 55 -13.55 -0.54 10.74
C LEU A 55 -12.52 -1.57 11.21
N SER A 56 -12.96 -2.80 11.37
CA SER A 56 -12.06 -3.94 11.39
C SER A 56 -12.05 -4.65 10.04
N ALA A 57 -11.02 -5.44 9.76
CA ALA A 57 -10.95 -6.25 8.54
C ALA A 57 -12.17 -7.17 8.38
N THR A 58 -12.73 -7.65 9.49
CA THR A 58 -13.91 -8.53 9.52
C THR A 58 -15.23 -7.82 9.20
N ASP A 59 -15.26 -6.48 9.32
CA ASP A 59 -16.45 -5.68 9.00
C ASP A 59 -16.60 -5.42 7.49
N MET A 60 -15.56 -5.69 6.71
CA MET A 60 -15.44 -5.29 5.31
C MET A 60 -15.93 -6.40 4.37
N PRO A 61 -17.10 -6.25 3.71
CA PRO A 61 -17.67 -7.27 2.84
C PRO A 61 -16.91 -7.39 1.51
N LEU A 62 -16.40 -8.58 1.19
CA LEU A 62 -15.48 -8.80 0.06
C LEU A 62 -16.12 -8.60 -1.32
N ASP A 63 -17.42 -8.79 -1.43
CA ASP A 63 -18.20 -8.62 -2.66
C ASP A 63 -18.31 -7.15 -3.11
N LYS A 64 -17.94 -6.22 -2.25
CA LYS A 64 -17.96 -4.77 -2.48
C LYS A 64 -16.57 -4.14 -2.59
N LEU A 65 -15.52 -4.93 -2.48
CA LEU A 65 -14.12 -4.47 -2.51
C LEU A 65 -13.62 -4.32 -3.96
N TRP A 66 -13.22 -3.11 -4.32
CA TRP A 66 -12.49 -2.83 -5.55
C TRP A 66 -10.98 -2.91 -5.30
N MET A 67 -10.24 -3.61 -6.18
CA MET A 67 -8.80 -3.83 -6.03
C MET A 67 -8.00 -3.41 -7.26
N LEU A 68 -6.69 -3.24 -7.07
CA LEU A 68 -5.75 -3.06 -8.17
C LEU A 68 -5.56 -4.36 -8.97
N GLU A 69 -5.13 -4.19 -10.22
CA GLU A 69 -4.74 -5.29 -11.10
C GLU A 69 -3.65 -6.18 -10.47
N GLU A 70 -3.57 -7.41 -10.96
CA GLU A 70 -2.52 -8.34 -10.59
C GLU A 70 -1.12 -7.78 -10.87
N GLY A 71 -0.14 -8.07 -9.98
CA GLY A 71 1.23 -7.56 -10.09
C GLY A 71 1.51 -6.24 -9.34
N HIS A 72 0.49 -5.62 -8.74
CA HIS A 72 0.68 -4.55 -7.77
C HIS A 72 0.86 -5.12 -6.35
N CYS A 73 1.96 -4.76 -5.66
CA CYS A 73 2.19 -5.20 -4.27
C CYS A 73 1.04 -4.81 -3.33
N LEU A 74 0.42 -3.65 -3.56
CA LEU A 74 -0.73 -3.19 -2.80
C LEU A 74 -1.92 -4.16 -2.87
N ARG A 75 -2.18 -4.80 -4.03
CA ARG A 75 -3.23 -5.80 -4.17
C ARG A 75 -3.03 -6.96 -3.20
N ASN A 76 -1.83 -7.53 -3.19
CA ASN A 76 -1.52 -8.66 -2.32
C ASN A 76 -1.62 -8.29 -0.84
N GLN A 77 -1.18 -7.08 -0.47
CA GLN A 77 -1.28 -6.58 0.89
C GLN A 77 -2.73 -6.40 1.33
N VAL A 78 -3.57 -5.78 0.50
CA VAL A 78 -5.00 -5.63 0.79
C VAL A 78 -5.68 -6.99 0.84
N PHE A 79 -5.32 -7.89 -0.07
CA PHE A 79 -5.80 -9.26 -0.07
C PHE A 79 -5.44 -9.98 1.24
N ASN A 80 -4.17 -10.00 1.64
CA ASN A 80 -3.71 -10.66 2.86
C ASN A 80 -4.31 -10.05 4.14
N PHE A 81 -4.60 -8.76 4.11
CA PHE A 81 -5.25 -8.08 5.22
C PHE A 81 -6.74 -8.43 5.35
N CYS A 82 -7.46 -8.49 4.24
CA CYS A 82 -8.92 -8.74 4.23
C CYS A 82 -9.30 -10.22 4.32
N HIS A 83 -8.34 -11.17 4.39
CA HIS A 83 -8.64 -12.57 4.10
C HIS A 83 -8.35 -13.63 5.09
N GLU A 84 -9.40 -14.39 5.32
CA GLU A 84 -9.39 -15.84 5.52
C GLU A 84 -10.10 -16.65 4.39
N LYS A 85 -10.57 -16.01 3.30
CA LYS A 85 -11.34 -16.71 2.24
C LYS A 85 -10.92 -16.29 0.84
N PRO A 86 -10.86 -17.22 -0.14
CA PRO A 86 -10.57 -16.87 -1.53
C PRO A 86 -11.70 -16.03 -2.13
N ILE A 87 -11.33 -14.88 -2.71
CA ILE A 87 -12.26 -14.03 -3.47
C ILE A 87 -12.59 -14.75 -4.78
N GLN A 88 -13.86 -15.10 -4.98
CA GLN A 88 -14.35 -15.40 -6.32
C GLN A 88 -14.50 -14.07 -7.05
N SER A 89 -13.54 -13.80 -7.94
CA SER A 89 -13.40 -12.52 -8.61
C SER A 89 -14.47 -12.28 -9.65
N SER A 90 -15.36 -11.33 -9.36
CA SER A 90 -16.02 -10.52 -10.40
C SER A 90 -15.61 -9.05 -10.26
N THR A 91 -14.44 -8.80 -9.71
CA THR A 91 -13.94 -7.45 -9.44
C THR A 91 -13.30 -6.88 -10.69
N TYR A 92 -13.82 -5.76 -11.16
CA TYR A 92 -13.13 -4.91 -12.11
C TYR A 92 -11.80 -4.50 -11.47
N GLU A 93 -10.72 -4.72 -12.19
CA GLU A 93 -9.38 -4.37 -11.76
C GLU A 93 -9.00 -2.99 -12.31
N ALA A 94 -8.32 -2.21 -11.51
CA ALA A 94 -7.88 -0.87 -11.91
C ALA A 94 -6.36 -0.75 -11.90
N GLY A 95 -5.81 -0.09 -12.90
CA GLY A 95 -4.37 0.12 -13.04
C GLY A 95 -3.79 1.18 -12.09
N SER A 96 -4.62 1.92 -11.34
CA SER A 96 -4.15 2.93 -10.39
C SER A 96 -5.12 3.16 -9.23
N ILE A 97 -4.60 3.67 -8.10
CA ILE A 97 -5.40 4.03 -6.92
C ILE A 97 -6.39 5.14 -7.26
N GLY A 98 -5.98 6.16 -8.03
CA GLY A 98 -6.88 7.24 -8.45
C GLY A 98 -8.06 6.75 -9.30
N THR A 99 -7.86 5.70 -10.11
CA THR A 99 -8.95 5.04 -10.85
C THR A 99 -9.87 4.28 -9.90
N LEU A 100 -9.33 3.59 -8.90
CA LEU A 100 -10.13 2.90 -7.88
C LEU A 100 -11.05 3.87 -7.13
N VAL A 101 -10.52 5.01 -6.68
CA VAL A 101 -11.31 6.05 -6.00
C VAL A 101 -12.48 6.49 -6.88
N LYS A 102 -12.24 6.78 -8.16
CA LYS A 102 -13.30 7.15 -9.10
C LYS A 102 -14.32 6.04 -9.35
N ILE A 103 -13.89 4.78 -9.35
CA ILE A 103 -14.81 3.64 -9.48
C ILE A 103 -15.74 3.58 -8.26
N VAL A 104 -15.21 3.75 -7.06
CA VAL A 104 -16.01 3.80 -5.82
C VAL A 104 -17.00 4.97 -5.85
N ASP A 105 -16.57 6.15 -6.29
CA ASP A 105 -17.44 7.32 -6.40
C ASP A 105 -18.62 7.09 -7.35
N LEU A 106 -18.39 6.37 -8.46
CA LEU A 106 -19.40 6.18 -9.50
C LEU A 106 -20.28 4.93 -9.30
N ASN A 107 -19.70 3.86 -8.75
CA ASN A 107 -20.37 2.54 -8.73
C ASN A 107 -20.69 2.04 -7.31
N GLY A 108 -20.33 2.79 -6.28
CA GLY A 108 -20.44 2.29 -4.90
C GLY A 108 -19.36 1.32 -4.52
N GLY A 109 -19.54 0.63 -3.40
CA GLY A 109 -18.52 -0.25 -2.83
C GLY A 109 -17.44 0.53 -2.07
N TYR A 110 -16.28 -0.09 -1.95
CA TYR A 110 -15.15 0.52 -1.24
C TYR A 110 -13.82 0.00 -1.79
N THR A 111 -12.75 0.71 -1.44
CA THR A 111 -11.36 0.27 -1.66
C THR A 111 -10.50 0.59 -0.45
N VAL A 112 -9.29 0.04 -0.43
CA VAL A 112 -8.29 0.32 0.59
C VAL A 112 -7.12 1.03 -0.07
N ILE A 113 -6.75 2.19 0.45
CA ILE A 113 -5.70 3.04 -0.09
C ILE A 113 -4.61 3.32 0.96
N PRO A 114 -3.38 3.58 0.53
CA PRO A 114 -2.33 4.04 1.43
C PRO A 114 -2.59 5.44 1.97
N GLU A 115 -2.17 5.73 3.19
CA GLU A 115 -2.39 7.02 3.85
C GLU A 115 -1.83 8.22 3.05
N LEU A 116 -0.66 8.10 2.41
CA LEU A 116 -0.10 9.17 1.57
C LEU A 116 -0.96 9.51 0.35
N HIS A 117 -1.83 8.61 -0.08
CA HIS A 117 -2.75 8.91 -1.18
C HIS A 117 -3.87 9.87 -0.77
N VAL A 118 -4.13 10.00 0.53
CA VAL A 118 -5.17 10.91 1.07
C VAL A 118 -4.92 12.36 0.68
N ASP A 119 -3.66 12.77 0.56
CA ASP A 119 -3.29 14.14 0.16
C ASP A 119 -3.66 14.46 -1.29
N LEU A 120 -3.91 13.45 -2.11
CA LEU A 120 -4.33 13.57 -3.51
C LEU A 120 -5.85 13.63 -3.69
N LEU A 121 -6.61 13.42 -2.61
CA LEU A 121 -8.07 13.46 -2.62
C LEU A 121 -8.57 14.89 -2.42
N ASP A 122 -9.70 15.23 -3.05
CA ASP A 122 -10.40 16.47 -2.79
C ASP A 122 -11.16 16.44 -1.44
N ASP A 123 -11.70 17.58 -1.01
CA ASP A 123 -12.35 17.71 0.28
C ASP A 123 -13.64 16.88 0.41
N GLU A 124 -14.37 16.67 -0.67
CA GLU A 124 -15.55 15.80 -0.69
C GLU A 124 -15.16 14.32 -0.59
N GLN A 125 -14.12 13.92 -1.31
CA GLN A 125 -13.58 12.57 -1.26
C GLN A 125 -13.02 12.23 0.13
N LYS A 126 -12.37 13.17 0.81
CA LYS A 126 -11.86 12.98 2.18
C LYS A 126 -12.94 12.61 3.19
N LYS A 127 -14.20 13.00 2.95
CA LYS A 127 -15.34 12.60 3.81
C LYS A 127 -15.61 11.08 3.75
N ASN A 128 -15.17 10.42 2.70
CA ASN A 128 -15.38 9.00 2.45
C ASN A 128 -14.32 8.10 3.11
N LEU A 129 -13.36 8.69 3.84
CA LEU A 129 -12.30 7.94 4.50
C LEU A 129 -12.75 7.37 5.84
N ARG A 130 -12.33 6.13 6.12
CA ARG A 130 -12.54 5.48 7.42
C ARG A 130 -11.23 4.82 7.88
N GLN A 131 -10.99 4.86 9.18
CA GLN A 131 -9.82 4.23 9.76
C GLN A 131 -10.00 2.72 9.88
N ILE A 132 -8.94 1.97 9.62
CA ILE A 132 -8.89 0.52 9.84
C ILE A 132 -8.10 0.30 11.13
N VAL A 133 -8.78 -0.21 12.17
CA VAL A 133 -8.22 -0.21 13.54
C VAL A 133 -7.91 -1.60 14.09
N GLN A 134 -8.51 -2.66 13.54
CA GLN A 134 -8.33 -4.02 14.05
C GLN A 134 -8.26 -5.08 12.94
N PRO A 135 -7.07 -5.67 12.70
CA PRO A 135 -5.76 -5.16 13.12
C PRO A 135 -5.43 -3.82 12.43
N GLU A 136 -4.59 -3.00 13.05
CA GLU A 136 -4.04 -1.83 12.35
C GLU A 136 -3.19 -2.32 11.17
N ALA A 137 -3.61 -2.00 9.96
CA ALA A 137 -2.95 -2.44 8.75
C ALA A 137 -1.92 -1.41 8.31
N THR A 138 -0.66 -1.81 8.24
CA THR A 138 0.44 -0.98 7.76
C THR A 138 1.24 -1.71 6.69
N ARG A 139 1.99 -0.97 5.88
CA ARG A 139 3.04 -1.52 5.01
C ARG A 139 4.37 -0.87 5.31
N GLU A 140 5.43 -1.64 5.20
CA GLU A 140 6.79 -1.15 5.22
C GLU A 140 7.18 -0.69 3.81
N ILE A 141 7.74 0.49 3.69
CA ILE A 141 8.31 1.01 2.45
C ILE A 141 9.81 1.10 2.63
N SER A 142 10.55 0.51 1.70
CA SER A 142 12.00 0.42 1.75
C SER A 142 12.64 0.88 0.45
N ILE A 143 13.89 1.35 0.55
CA ILE A 143 14.77 1.34 -0.61
C ILE A 143 15.27 -0.09 -0.77
N VAL A 144 15.15 -0.60 -1.97
CA VAL A 144 15.64 -1.93 -2.35
C VAL A 144 16.78 -1.79 -3.33
N ILE A 145 17.85 -2.52 -3.06
CA ILE A 145 19.10 -2.52 -3.83
C ILE A 145 19.59 -3.94 -4.00
N ARG A 146 20.48 -4.17 -4.96
CA ARG A 146 21.20 -5.43 -5.01
C ARG A 146 22.14 -5.56 -3.81
N HIS A 147 22.37 -6.77 -3.41
CA HIS A 147 23.21 -7.11 -2.26
C HIS A 147 24.68 -6.67 -2.45
N ASP A 148 25.16 -6.51 -3.70
CA ASP A 148 26.51 -6.04 -4.06
C ASP A 148 26.58 -4.54 -4.38
N PHE A 149 25.57 -3.77 -4.00
CA PHE A 149 25.54 -2.33 -4.20
C PHE A 149 26.58 -1.62 -3.32
N VAL A 150 27.48 -0.86 -3.94
CA VAL A 150 28.65 -0.26 -3.24
C VAL A 150 28.53 1.25 -3.03
N ARG A 151 27.49 1.92 -3.56
CA ARG A 151 27.37 3.40 -3.51
C ARG A 151 26.57 3.85 -2.27
N GLU A 152 27.02 3.50 -1.08
CA GLU A 152 26.35 3.82 0.18
C GLU A 152 26.06 5.31 0.37
N GLY A 153 26.95 6.21 -0.08
CA GLY A 153 26.71 7.65 0.00
C GLY A 153 25.48 8.12 -0.76
N ILE A 154 25.20 7.53 -1.94
CA ILE A 154 24.02 7.86 -2.73
C ILE A 154 22.76 7.27 -2.04
N LEU A 155 22.84 6.04 -1.56
CA LEU A 155 21.77 5.40 -0.82
C LEU A 155 21.34 6.24 0.39
N ASN A 156 22.30 6.66 1.20
CA ASN A 156 22.06 7.48 2.39
C ASN A 156 21.45 8.84 2.02
N ALA A 157 21.99 9.50 0.99
CA ALA A 157 21.45 10.78 0.53
C ALA A 157 19.99 10.67 0.07
N VAL A 158 19.64 9.62 -0.70
CA VAL A 158 18.27 9.37 -1.13
C VAL A 158 17.36 9.08 0.07
N ALA A 159 17.81 8.24 1.00
CA ALA A 159 17.08 7.91 2.21
C ALA A 159 16.76 9.15 3.06
N GLU A 160 17.76 10.01 3.28
CA GLU A 160 17.57 11.25 4.05
C GLU A 160 16.64 12.23 3.35
N CYS A 161 16.74 12.41 2.03
CA CYS A 161 15.82 13.25 1.29
C CYS A 161 14.36 12.75 1.42
N ILE A 162 14.13 11.44 1.35
CA ILE A 162 12.79 10.87 1.49
C ILE A 162 12.26 11.09 2.90
N LYS A 163 13.06 10.80 3.94
CA LYS A 163 12.66 10.98 5.34
C LYS A 163 12.29 12.41 5.69
N GLN A 164 12.87 13.41 5.01
CA GLN A 164 12.52 14.83 5.23
C GLN A 164 11.14 15.21 4.74
N ILE A 165 10.59 14.51 3.75
CA ILE A 165 9.27 14.81 3.17
C ILE A 165 8.16 13.91 3.73
N ILE A 166 8.51 12.79 4.36
CA ILE A 166 7.55 11.86 4.95
C ILE A 166 7.06 12.39 6.30
N PRO A 167 5.75 12.32 6.60
CA PRO A 167 5.19 12.67 7.91
C PRO A 167 5.90 11.92 9.04
N SER A 168 6.25 12.63 10.12
CA SER A 168 7.07 12.09 11.22
C SER A 168 6.48 10.85 11.90
N HIS A 169 5.14 10.74 11.95
CA HIS A 169 4.47 9.57 12.55
C HIS A 169 4.71 8.28 11.75
N MET A 170 4.98 8.38 10.44
CA MET A 170 5.31 7.24 9.60
C MET A 170 6.75 6.74 9.77
N LEU A 171 7.61 7.54 10.41
CA LEU A 171 8.99 7.15 10.72
C LEU A 171 9.09 6.31 12.01
N ASP A 172 7.98 6.09 12.69
CA ASP A 172 7.93 5.34 13.95
C ASP A 172 8.08 3.82 13.70
N ALA A 173 9.23 3.28 14.06
CA ALA A 173 9.53 1.85 13.93
C ALA A 173 8.57 0.92 14.72
N ARG A 174 7.79 1.45 15.67
CA ARG A 174 6.76 0.67 16.38
C ARG A 174 5.65 0.18 15.44
N LEU A 175 5.42 0.87 14.33
CA LEU A 175 4.46 0.47 13.30
C LEU A 175 4.85 -0.83 12.59
N LYS A 176 6.13 -1.24 12.65
CA LYS A 176 6.63 -2.49 12.04
C LYS A 176 5.84 -3.72 12.48
N LYS A 177 5.38 -3.76 13.74
CA LYS A 177 4.62 -4.90 14.27
C LYS A 177 3.26 -5.11 13.60
N PHE A 178 2.74 -4.10 12.90
CA PHE A 178 1.48 -4.13 12.17
C PHE A 178 1.68 -4.28 10.66
N ALA A 179 2.94 -4.38 10.19
CA ALA A 179 3.23 -4.48 8.77
C ALA A 179 2.71 -5.80 8.18
N ILE A 180 1.94 -5.68 7.12
CA ILE A 180 1.37 -6.81 6.39
C ILE A 180 2.47 -7.38 5.48
N ARG A 181 2.70 -8.67 5.57
CA ARG A 181 3.60 -9.38 4.65
C ARG A 181 2.96 -9.52 3.26
N LEU A 182 3.78 -9.50 2.24
CA LEU A 182 3.38 -9.71 0.84
C LEU A 182 2.98 -11.16 0.57
#